data_5a61a59596fe3a06aa17b0a7ddb1ace3
#
_entry.id   5a61a59596fe3a06aa17b0a7ddb1ace3
#
_cell.length_a   1.000
_cell.length_b   1.000
_cell.length_c   1.000
_cell.angle_alpha   90.00
_cell.angle_beta   90.00
_cell.angle_gamma   90.00
#
_symmetry.space_group_name_H-M   'P 1'
#
loop_
_entity.id
_entity.type
_entity.pdbx_description
1 polymer ?
#
loop_
_entity_poly.entity_id
_entity_poly.type
_entity_poly.pdbx_seq_one_letter_code
_entity_poly.pdbx_strand_id
1 'polypeptide(L)'
;ASVVAMVKHWPGGGTGEGGRDAHYGFGKFAVYPGRNEAEHLAPFTEAAFRLDGPTGCAGAVMPYYTISWGYRTPDGAVLNDGSDGAVPRANSYNRVIIDDMLRRRYGFDGVVCTDWGITADPDPQMSNFGQRCYGVEDLGVAERHRLAIDNGVDQFGGNSEAAPIIEAHSLIAERDGEAAARAR
;
A
#
# COMPACT_ATOMS: atom_id res chain seq x y z
N ALA A 1 -26.15 -6.54 -14.72
CA ALA A 1 -25.03 -5.61 -14.62
C ALA A 1 -24.09 -6.09 -13.51
N SER A 2 -22.80 -6.15 -13.78
CA SER A 2 -21.77 -6.49 -12.80
C SER A 2 -21.00 -5.22 -12.41
N VAL A 3 -20.44 -5.21 -11.20
CA VAL A 3 -19.55 -4.17 -10.72
C VAL A 3 -18.14 -4.73 -10.62
N VAL A 4 -17.13 -3.88 -10.77
CA VAL A 4 -15.75 -4.23 -10.47
C VAL A 4 -15.55 -4.11 -8.96
N ALA A 5 -15.15 -5.20 -8.31
CA ALA A 5 -14.92 -5.21 -6.86
C ALA A 5 -13.50 -4.76 -6.54
N MET A 6 -13.37 -3.93 -5.51
CA MET A 6 -12.10 -3.65 -4.85
C MET A 6 -12.10 -4.34 -3.49
N VAL A 7 -11.09 -5.14 -3.20
CA VAL A 7 -10.91 -5.78 -1.90
C VAL A 7 -9.91 -5.01 -1.04
N LYS A 8 -10.19 -4.90 0.27
CA LYS A 8 -9.38 -4.11 1.19
C LYS A 8 -9.43 -4.63 2.63
N HIS A 9 -8.43 -4.33 3.42
CA HIS A 9 -7.18 -3.61 3.10
C HIS A 9 -6.03 -4.60 3.14
N TRP A 10 -5.27 -4.65 2.05
CA TRP A 10 -4.11 -5.53 1.90
C TRP A 10 -2.94 -5.10 2.80
N PRO A 11 -2.21 -6.02 3.43
CA PRO A 11 -2.34 -7.49 3.46
C PRO A 11 -3.20 -8.00 4.63
N GLY A 12 -4.07 -7.19 5.21
CA GLY A 12 -4.97 -7.50 6.31
C GLY A 12 -5.14 -6.31 7.23
N GLY A 13 -6.33 -5.68 7.26
CA GLY A 13 -6.58 -4.43 7.94
C GLY A 13 -7.04 -4.54 9.40
N GLY A 14 -7.29 -5.77 9.90
CA GLY A 14 -7.87 -5.99 11.23
C GLY A 14 -6.88 -6.04 12.40
N THR A 15 -5.59 -5.83 12.16
CA THR A 15 -4.50 -6.05 13.13
C THR A 15 -3.93 -4.77 13.73
N GLY A 16 -4.70 -3.68 13.76
CA GLY A 16 -4.25 -2.42 14.39
C GLY A 16 -3.80 -2.63 15.82
N GLU A 17 -2.61 -2.14 16.15
CA GLU A 17 -2.04 -2.26 17.48
C GLU A 17 -2.99 -1.71 18.56
N GLY A 18 -3.37 -2.53 19.51
CA GLY A 18 -4.31 -2.17 20.57
C GLY A 18 -5.71 -1.78 20.06
N GLY A 19 -6.11 -2.19 18.85
CA GLY A 19 -7.40 -1.82 18.24
C GLY A 19 -7.50 -0.37 17.81
N ARG A 20 -6.38 0.32 17.65
CA ARG A 20 -6.32 1.74 17.29
C ARG A 20 -6.60 1.96 15.81
N ASP A 21 -7.21 3.10 15.51
CA ASP A 21 -7.55 3.50 14.15
C ASP A 21 -6.34 4.00 13.38
N ALA A 22 -6.07 3.41 12.22
CA ALA A 22 -4.95 3.74 11.34
C ALA A 22 -5.08 5.10 10.64
N HIS A 23 -6.24 5.76 10.70
CA HIS A 23 -6.36 7.14 10.23
C HIS A 23 -5.57 8.13 11.08
N TYR A 24 -5.12 7.72 12.27
CA TYR A 24 -4.38 8.55 13.23
C TYR A 24 -2.97 7.99 13.46
N GLY A 25 -2.00 8.87 13.70
CA GLY A 25 -0.62 8.48 13.92
C GLY A 25 -0.38 7.48 15.04
N PHE A 26 -1.24 7.48 16.08
CA PHE A 26 -1.18 6.51 17.18
C PHE A 26 -1.65 5.09 16.76
N GLY A 27 -2.30 4.94 15.60
CA GLY A 27 -2.76 3.67 15.04
C GLY A 27 -1.97 3.23 13.82
N LYS A 28 -0.81 3.80 13.56
CA LYS A 28 -0.02 3.57 12.34
C LYS A 28 0.55 2.15 12.19
N PHE A 29 0.56 1.35 13.25
CA PHE A 29 1.11 -0.01 13.20
C PHE A 29 0.03 -1.07 13.12
N ALA A 30 0.18 -2.00 12.17
CA ALA A 30 -0.47 -3.31 12.20
C ALA A 30 0.51 -4.33 12.77
N VAL A 31 0.07 -5.12 13.75
CA VAL A 31 0.92 -6.07 14.47
C VAL A 31 0.31 -7.47 14.44
N TYR A 32 1.14 -8.50 14.46
CA TYR A 32 0.73 -9.89 14.29
C TYR A 32 1.25 -10.77 15.44
N PRO A 33 0.82 -10.51 16.69
CA PRO A 33 1.38 -11.18 17.87
C PRO A 33 1.12 -12.69 17.88
N GLY A 34 0.05 -13.14 17.23
CA GLY A 34 -0.30 -14.56 17.09
C GLY A 34 0.38 -15.26 15.92
N ARG A 35 1.21 -14.57 15.14
CA ARG A 35 1.79 -15.07 13.87
C ARG A 35 0.72 -15.62 12.91
N ASN A 36 -0.36 -14.91 12.80
CA ASN A 36 -1.54 -15.28 12.05
C ASN A 36 -1.67 -14.51 10.71
N GLU A 37 -0.54 -14.11 10.13
CA GLU A 37 -0.48 -13.38 8.87
C GLU A 37 -1.21 -14.13 7.74
N ALA A 38 -1.12 -15.46 7.72
CA ALA A 38 -1.81 -16.29 6.73
C ALA A 38 -3.33 -16.17 6.82
N GLU A 39 -3.88 -16.08 8.03
CA GLU A 39 -5.32 -15.91 8.26
C GLU A 39 -5.81 -14.53 7.75
N HIS A 40 -4.97 -13.49 7.87
CA HIS A 40 -5.27 -12.16 7.32
C HIS A 40 -5.14 -12.10 5.80
N LEU A 41 -4.29 -12.93 5.20
CA LEU A 41 -4.14 -13.03 3.74
C LEU A 41 -5.27 -13.86 3.10
N ALA A 42 -5.80 -14.87 3.79
CA ALA A 42 -6.78 -15.81 3.24
C ALA A 42 -8.00 -15.15 2.57
N PRO A 43 -8.62 -14.08 3.12
CA PRO A 43 -9.72 -13.39 2.45
C PRO A 43 -9.38 -12.85 1.05
N PHE A 44 -8.11 -12.50 0.83
CA PHE A 44 -7.62 -12.08 -0.48
C PHE A 44 -7.30 -13.28 -1.36
N THR A 45 -6.40 -14.14 -0.91
CA THR A 45 -5.78 -15.19 -1.72
C THR A 45 -6.69 -16.38 -1.98
N GLU A 46 -7.64 -16.65 -1.09
CA GLU A 46 -8.54 -17.80 -1.16
C GLU A 46 -9.98 -17.44 -1.56
N ALA A 47 -10.34 -16.15 -1.47
CA ALA A 47 -11.65 -15.68 -1.84
C ALA A 47 -11.59 -14.61 -2.95
N ALA A 48 -11.09 -13.41 -2.67
CA ALA A 48 -11.17 -12.29 -3.61
C ALA A 48 -10.37 -12.51 -4.91
N PHE A 49 -9.30 -13.31 -4.87
CA PHE A 49 -8.48 -13.68 -6.04
C PHE A 49 -8.94 -14.99 -6.70
N ARG A 50 -10.05 -15.58 -6.24
CA ARG A 50 -10.62 -16.83 -6.73
C ARG A 50 -12.13 -16.74 -6.80
N LEU A 51 -12.64 -15.71 -7.48
CA LEU A 51 -14.06 -15.51 -7.65
C LEU A 51 -14.63 -16.49 -8.67
N ASP A 52 -15.82 -16.97 -8.39
CA ASP A 52 -16.61 -17.68 -9.39
C ASP A 52 -17.07 -16.71 -10.49
N GLY A 53 -17.11 -17.20 -11.73
CA GLY A 53 -17.58 -16.44 -12.87
C GLY A 53 -16.45 -15.93 -13.78
N PRO A 54 -16.80 -15.12 -14.79
CA PRO A 54 -15.88 -14.78 -15.89
C PRO A 54 -14.74 -13.86 -15.49
N THR A 55 -14.83 -13.15 -14.37
CA THR A 55 -13.76 -12.26 -13.91
C THR A 55 -12.66 -12.99 -13.13
N GLY A 56 -13.03 -14.10 -12.46
CA GLY A 56 -12.09 -14.95 -11.71
C GLY A 56 -11.36 -14.29 -10.53
N CYS A 57 -11.31 -12.95 -10.49
CA CYS A 57 -10.57 -12.18 -9.50
C CYS A 57 -11.25 -10.82 -9.25
N ALA A 58 -11.04 -10.24 -8.07
CA ALA A 58 -11.36 -8.84 -7.81
C ALA A 58 -10.54 -7.94 -8.74
N GLY A 59 -11.13 -6.86 -9.26
CA GLY A 59 -10.48 -5.98 -10.21
C GLY A 59 -9.52 -4.98 -9.59
N ALA A 60 -9.59 -4.78 -8.28
CA ALA A 60 -8.71 -3.87 -7.56
C ALA A 60 -8.40 -4.33 -6.13
N VAL A 61 -7.26 -3.90 -5.63
CA VAL A 61 -6.81 -4.09 -4.23
C VAL A 61 -6.42 -2.74 -3.65
N MET A 62 -6.77 -2.50 -2.39
CA MET A 62 -6.34 -1.33 -1.65
C MET A 62 -5.40 -1.75 -0.53
N PRO A 63 -4.11 -1.34 -0.57
CA PRO A 63 -3.21 -1.48 0.57
C PRO A 63 -3.65 -0.58 1.73
N TYR A 64 -3.50 -1.07 2.96
CA TYR A 64 -3.90 -0.32 4.15
C TYR A 64 -2.90 0.79 4.50
N TYR A 65 -3.36 1.80 5.25
CA TYR A 65 -2.52 2.88 5.76
C TYR A 65 -1.31 2.44 6.55
N THR A 66 -1.44 1.30 7.25
CA THR A 66 -0.52 0.90 8.29
C THR A 66 0.87 0.51 7.78
N ILE A 67 1.83 0.63 8.69
CA ILE A 67 3.09 -0.10 8.65
C ILE A 67 2.81 -1.49 9.21
N SER A 68 2.96 -2.53 8.41
CA SER A 68 2.86 -3.93 8.87
C SER A 68 4.14 -4.28 9.65
N TRP A 69 4.11 -4.04 10.97
CA TRP A 69 5.26 -4.16 11.86
C TRP A 69 5.54 -5.61 12.21
N GLY A 70 6.77 -6.03 11.99
CA GLY A 70 7.18 -7.42 12.26
C GLY A 70 6.42 -8.45 11.42
N TYR A 71 5.84 -8.02 10.29
CA TYR A 71 5.09 -8.89 9.39
C TYR A 71 5.99 -9.98 8.83
N ARG A 72 5.55 -11.23 8.98
CA ARG A 72 6.26 -12.37 8.43
C ARG A 72 5.66 -12.75 7.09
N THR A 73 6.47 -12.62 6.05
CA THR A 73 6.07 -13.00 4.68
C THR A 73 5.92 -14.52 4.56
N PRO A 74 5.18 -15.02 3.56
CA PRO A 74 4.98 -16.46 3.36
C PRO A 74 6.27 -17.26 3.10
N ASP A 75 7.36 -16.62 2.72
CA ASP A 75 8.71 -17.20 2.57
C ASP A 75 9.60 -17.00 3.80
N GLY A 76 9.05 -16.40 4.87
CA GLY A 76 9.67 -16.32 6.19
C GLY A 76 10.48 -15.06 6.49
N ALA A 77 10.59 -14.11 5.54
CA ALA A 77 11.22 -12.83 5.82
C ALA A 77 10.37 -12.01 6.81
N VAL A 78 11.02 -11.23 7.67
CA VAL A 78 10.36 -10.33 8.63
C VAL A 78 10.51 -8.89 8.14
N LEU A 79 9.41 -8.16 8.05
CA LEU A 79 9.36 -6.81 7.52
C LEU A 79 9.17 -5.78 8.62
N ASN A 80 9.76 -4.61 8.43
CA ASN A 80 9.50 -3.42 9.24
C ASN A 80 9.75 -3.61 10.76
N ASP A 81 10.66 -4.49 11.17
CA ASP A 81 11.00 -4.68 12.58
C ASP A 81 12.24 -3.87 13.01
N GLY A 82 12.84 -3.14 12.07
CA GLY A 82 14.03 -2.34 12.29
C GLY A 82 15.33 -3.14 12.34
N SER A 83 15.29 -4.46 12.16
CA SER A 83 16.47 -5.33 12.25
C SER A 83 17.47 -5.10 11.10
N ASP A 84 16.99 -4.65 9.94
CA ASP A 84 17.79 -4.35 8.76
C ASP A 84 18.26 -2.88 8.70
N GLY A 85 17.92 -2.07 9.70
CA GLY A 85 18.22 -0.63 9.76
C GLY A 85 17.41 0.21 8.77
N ALA A 86 16.47 -0.37 8.02
CA ALA A 86 15.60 0.37 7.13
C ALA A 86 14.50 1.11 7.90
N VAL A 87 14.06 2.24 7.36
CA VAL A 87 12.90 2.95 7.89
C VAL A 87 11.64 2.15 7.60
N PRO A 88 10.88 1.74 8.62
CA PRO A 88 9.61 1.04 8.43
C PRO A 88 8.63 1.91 7.65
N ARG A 89 8.01 1.35 6.60
CA ARG A 89 7.12 2.07 5.68
C ARG A 89 5.74 1.46 5.61
N ALA A 90 4.75 2.32 5.46
CA ALA A 90 3.36 1.93 5.21
C ALA A 90 3.24 1.04 3.97
N ASN A 91 2.19 0.23 3.94
CA ASN A 91 2.04 -0.85 2.97
C ASN A 91 2.12 -0.38 1.51
N SER A 92 1.56 0.77 1.15
CA SER A 92 1.66 1.32 -0.22
C SER A 92 3.07 1.78 -0.61
N TYR A 93 3.96 1.96 0.36
CA TYR A 93 5.36 2.34 0.14
C TYR A 93 6.34 1.18 0.34
N ASN A 94 5.82 -0.02 0.54
CA ASN A 94 6.62 -1.20 0.79
C ASN A 94 6.61 -2.14 -0.42
N ARG A 95 7.75 -2.22 -1.10
CA ARG A 95 7.92 -3.04 -2.29
C ARG A 95 7.59 -4.51 -2.04
N VAL A 96 8.02 -5.06 -0.91
CA VAL A 96 7.77 -6.48 -0.62
C VAL A 96 6.27 -6.75 -0.49
N ILE A 97 5.52 -5.85 0.14
CA ILE A 97 4.07 -5.97 0.30
C ILE A 97 3.33 -5.87 -1.04
N ILE A 98 3.74 -4.96 -1.94
CA ILE A 98 3.04 -4.72 -3.21
C ILE A 98 3.65 -5.55 -4.34
N ASP A 99 4.92 -5.36 -4.67
CA ASP A 99 5.51 -6.00 -5.85
C ASP A 99 5.78 -7.50 -5.58
N ASP A 100 6.56 -7.81 -4.54
CA ASP A 100 7.00 -9.20 -4.35
C ASP A 100 5.85 -10.11 -3.90
N MET A 101 4.98 -9.67 -2.98
CA MET A 101 3.86 -10.48 -2.50
C MET A 101 2.64 -10.38 -3.43
N LEU A 102 2.05 -9.19 -3.58
CA LEU A 102 0.77 -9.06 -4.28
C LEU A 102 0.91 -9.38 -5.77
N ARG A 103 1.89 -8.74 -6.45
CA ARG A 103 2.09 -8.91 -7.88
C ARG A 103 2.72 -10.25 -8.24
N ARG A 104 3.91 -10.53 -7.70
CA ARG A 104 4.70 -11.69 -8.15
C ARG A 104 4.27 -12.99 -7.53
N ARG A 105 4.09 -13.02 -6.20
CA ARG A 105 3.75 -14.28 -5.51
C ARG A 105 2.31 -14.70 -5.76
N TYR A 106 1.36 -13.76 -5.65
CA TYR A 106 -0.07 -14.06 -5.80
C TYR A 106 -0.62 -13.76 -7.20
N GLY A 107 0.19 -13.21 -8.11
CA GLY A 107 -0.17 -13.00 -9.51
C GLY A 107 -1.30 -12.00 -9.72
N PHE A 108 -1.50 -11.07 -8.78
CA PHE A 108 -2.55 -10.07 -8.93
C PHE A 108 -2.15 -9.03 -9.98
N ASP A 109 -2.89 -8.96 -11.07
CA ASP A 109 -2.67 -8.08 -12.23
C ASP A 109 -3.68 -6.92 -12.33
N GLY A 110 -4.63 -6.83 -11.39
CA GLY A 110 -5.60 -5.74 -11.30
C GLY A 110 -5.02 -4.46 -10.75
N VAL A 111 -5.88 -3.47 -10.54
CA VAL A 111 -5.50 -2.13 -10.04
C VAL A 111 -5.10 -2.17 -8.56
N VAL A 112 -3.94 -1.63 -8.24
CA VAL A 112 -3.54 -1.30 -6.86
C VAL A 112 -3.83 0.17 -6.62
N CYS A 113 -4.91 0.44 -5.88
CA CYS A 113 -5.32 1.79 -5.52
C CYS A 113 -4.95 2.07 -4.07
N THR A 114 -4.23 3.14 -3.79
CA THR A 114 -3.88 3.50 -2.41
C THR A 114 -5.10 3.74 -1.55
N ASP A 115 -4.96 3.61 -0.26
CA ASP A 115 -5.90 4.17 0.68
C ASP A 115 -5.91 5.71 0.58
N TRP A 116 -6.90 6.38 1.16
CA TRP A 116 -7.23 7.78 0.85
C TRP A 116 -6.20 8.78 1.38
N GLY A 117 -5.65 9.59 0.45
CA GLY A 117 -4.81 10.74 0.79
C GLY A 117 -3.46 10.39 1.42
N ILE A 118 -2.91 9.20 1.18
CA ILE A 118 -1.65 8.78 1.82
C ILE A 118 -0.44 9.63 1.40
N THR A 119 -0.48 10.24 0.21
CA THR A 119 0.64 11.03 -0.32
C THR A 119 0.57 12.50 0.05
N ALA A 120 -0.59 12.96 0.51
CA ALA A 120 -0.81 14.35 0.89
C ALA A 120 -0.07 14.72 2.19
N ASP A 121 0.29 15.99 2.31
CA ASP A 121 0.69 16.55 3.58
C ASP A 121 -0.50 16.61 4.54
N PRO A 122 -0.27 16.53 5.87
CA PRO A 122 -1.35 16.65 6.82
C PRO A 122 -2.00 18.02 6.70
N ASP A 123 -3.32 18.04 6.58
CA ASP A 123 -4.10 19.27 6.64
C ASP A 123 -4.21 19.72 8.11
N PRO A 124 -3.64 20.88 8.49
CA PRO A 124 -3.74 21.39 9.86
C PRO A 124 -5.18 21.67 10.32
N GLN A 125 -6.11 21.89 9.38
CA GLN A 125 -7.53 22.11 9.68
C GLN A 125 -8.28 20.79 9.91
N MET A 126 -7.78 19.68 9.36
CA MET A 126 -8.25 18.33 9.63
C MET A 126 -7.41 17.66 10.71
N SER A 127 -7.04 18.40 11.73
CA SER A 127 -6.09 18.01 12.78
C SER A 127 -6.41 16.69 13.51
N ASN A 128 -7.64 16.21 13.39
CA ASN A 128 -8.07 14.92 13.95
C ASN A 128 -7.72 13.72 13.03
N PHE A 129 -7.45 13.98 11.75
CA PHE A 129 -6.93 12.99 10.83
C PHE A 129 -5.43 13.21 10.69
N GLY A 130 -4.63 12.51 11.47
CA GLY A 130 -3.18 12.64 11.44
C GLY A 130 -2.57 12.44 10.06
N GLN A 131 -1.30 12.65 9.99
CA GLN A 131 -0.45 12.37 8.84
C GLN A 131 -0.54 10.87 8.51
N ARG A 132 -0.79 10.52 7.24
CA ARG A 132 -0.97 9.13 6.82
C ARG A 132 0.15 8.62 5.91
N CYS A 133 1.13 9.45 5.61
CA CYS A 133 2.32 9.08 4.86
C CYS A 133 3.36 8.41 5.76
N TYR A 134 2.94 7.35 6.48
CA TYR A 134 3.73 6.73 7.52
C TYR A 134 5.04 6.11 6.98
N GLY A 135 6.15 6.56 7.56
CA GLY A 135 7.50 6.14 7.21
C GLY A 135 8.08 6.84 5.97
N VAL A 136 7.40 7.88 5.46
CA VAL A 136 7.86 8.74 4.35
C VAL A 136 7.50 10.21 4.61
N GLU A 137 7.35 10.56 5.87
CA GLU A 137 6.95 11.90 6.31
C GLU A 137 7.92 12.99 5.82
N ASP A 138 9.21 12.66 5.75
CA ASP A 138 10.28 13.58 5.34
C ASP A 138 10.36 13.81 3.82
N LEU A 139 9.63 13.03 3.02
CA LEU A 139 9.59 13.17 1.57
C LEU A 139 8.55 14.22 1.14
N GLY A 140 8.82 14.90 0.03
CA GLY A 140 7.83 15.75 -0.63
C GLY A 140 6.68 14.94 -1.25
N VAL A 141 5.55 15.63 -1.54
CA VAL A 141 4.34 14.97 -2.09
C VAL A 141 4.64 14.22 -3.39
N ALA A 142 5.37 14.82 -4.32
CA ALA A 142 5.76 14.19 -5.58
C ALA A 142 6.67 12.97 -5.37
N GLU A 143 7.60 13.05 -4.42
CA GLU A 143 8.48 11.92 -4.09
C GLU A 143 7.71 10.76 -3.45
N ARG A 144 6.69 11.02 -2.64
CA ARG A 144 5.78 10.00 -2.10
C ARG A 144 5.00 9.32 -3.22
N HIS A 145 4.49 10.08 -4.20
CA HIS A 145 3.85 9.52 -5.40
C HIS A 145 4.84 8.64 -6.19
N ARG A 146 6.03 9.16 -6.47
CA ARG A 146 7.09 8.41 -7.15
C ARG A 146 7.41 7.09 -6.45
N LEU A 147 7.60 7.13 -5.13
CA LEU A 147 7.92 5.92 -4.36
C LEU A 147 6.79 4.88 -4.42
N ALA A 148 5.53 5.30 -4.34
CA ALA A 148 4.40 4.39 -4.44
C ALA A 148 4.31 3.78 -5.86
N ILE A 149 4.50 4.58 -6.92
CA ILE A 149 4.56 4.10 -8.31
C ILE A 149 5.69 3.08 -8.48
N ASP A 150 6.89 3.39 -7.98
CA ASP A 150 8.05 2.48 -8.03
C ASP A 150 7.78 1.13 -7.36
N ASN A 151 6.90 1.09 -6.38
CA ASN A 151 6.51 -0.12 -5.66
C ASN A 151 5.30 -0.85 -6.28
N GLY A 152 4.72 -0.35 -7.37
CA GLY A 152 3.66 -1.04 -8.12
C GLY A 152 2.24 -0.57 -7.81
N VAL A 153 2.06 0.65 -7.29
CA VAL A 153 0.78 1.33 -7.16
C VAL A 153 0.36 1.94 -8.50
N ASP A 154 -0.90 1.76 -8.90
CA ASP A 154 -1.44 2.24 -10.17
C ASP A 154 -2.34 3.47 -10.00
N GLN A 155 -2.98 3.63 -8.85
CA GLN A 155 -3.98 4.66 -8.61
C GLN A 155 -3.87 5.25 -7.20
N PHE A 156 -4.10 6.54 -7.07
CA PHE A 156 -4.06 7.27 -5.79
C PHE A 156 -5.47 7.60 -5.32
N GLY A 157 -5.92 6.91 -4.28
CA GLY A 157 -7.21 7.15 -3.65
C GLY A 157 -7.25 8.51 -2.93
N GLY A 158 -8.37 9.23 -3.09
CA GLY A 158 -8.57 10.52 -2.42
C GLY A 158 -7.72 11.69 -2.93
N ASN A 159 -6.95 11.50 -4.00
CA ASN A 159 -6.15 12.54 -4.64
C ASN A 159 -6.78 12.91 -5.99
N SER A 160 -7.07 14.19 -6.20
CA SER A 160 -7.62 14.70 -7.45
C SER A 160 -6.67 15.63 -8.20
N GLU A 161 -5.48 15.87 -7.67
CA GLU A 161 -4.48 16.76 -8.25
C GLU A 161 -3.52 16.01 -9.16
N ALA A 162 -3.41 16.44 -10.41
CA ALA A 162 -2.50 15.83 -11.39
C ALA A 162 -1.04 16.29 -11.22
N ALA A 163 -0.83 17.52 -10.71
CA ALA A 163 0.51 18.12 -10.65
C ALA A 163 1.55 17.26 -9.92
N PRO A 164 1.28 16.69 -8.71
CA PRO A 164 2.27 15.84 -8.03
C PRO A 164 2.57 14.55 -8.77
N ILE A 165 1.61 14.01 -9.54
CA ILE A 165 1.83 12.79 -10.33
C ILE A 165 2.70 13.09 -11.55
N ILE A 166 2.48 14.25 -12.21
CA ILE A 166 3.31 14.70 -13.34
C ILE A 166 4.75 14.93 -12.86
N GLU A 167 4.93 15.56 -11.71
CA GLU A 167 6.24 15.75 -11.10
C GLU A 167 6.91 14.42 -10.74
N ALA A 168 6.16 13.49 -10.14
CA ALA A 168 6.65 12.14 -9.83
C ALA A 168 7.11 11.40 -11.10
N HIS A 169 6.35 11.52 -12.21
CA HIS A 169 6.75 10.97 -13.50
C HIS A 169 8.06 11.60 -14.00
N SER A 170 8.21 12.92 -13.87
CA SER A 170 9.46 13.60 -14.24
C SER A 170 10.65 13.10 -13.42
N LEU A 171 10.48 12.90 -12.11
CA LEU A 171 11.52 12.34 -11.26
C LEU A 171 11.92 10.90 -11.67
N ILE A 172 10.96 10.09 -12.12
CA ILE A 172 11.23 8.75 -12.66
C ILE A 172 11.99 8.86 -13.99
N ALA A 173 11.56 9.74 -14.89
CA ALA A 173 12.18 9.95 -16.18
C ALA A 173 13.63 10.45 -16.07
N GLU A 174 13.89 11.34 -15.14
CA GLU A 174 15.25 11.82 -14.85
C GLU A 174 16.17 10.70 -14.34
N ARG A 175 15.64 9.81 -13.52
CA ARG A 175 16.41 8.69 -12.96
C ARG A 175 16.60 7.53 -13.95
N ASP A 176 15.53 7.11 -14.62
CA ASP A 176 15.47 5.84 -15.38
C ASP A 176 15.30 6.05 -16.89
N GLY A 177 15.03 7.27 -17.33
CA GLY A 177 14.72 7.63 -18.71
C GLY A 177 13.23 7.59 -19.05
N GLU A 178 12.82 8.36 -20.06
CA GLU A 178 11.42 8.53 -20.49
C GLU A 178 10.70 7.21 -20.81
N ALA A 179 11.38 6.27 -21.46
CA ALA A 179 10.79 4.98 -21.81
C ALA A 179 10.41 4.14 -20.58
N ALA A 180 11.26 4.17 -19.54
CA ALA A 180 11.01 3.48 -18.28
C ALA A 180 9.90 4.17 -17.47
N ALA A 181 9.84 5.51 -17.50
CA ALA A 181 8.79 6.27 -16.83
C ALA A 181 7.39 5.98 -17.41
N ARG A 182 7.29 5.83 -18.73
CA ARG A 182 6.03 5.50 -19.42
C ARG A 182 5.57 4.05 -19.22
N ALA A 183 6.46 3.17 -18.79
CA ALA A 183 6.17 1.77 -18.57
C ALA A 183 5.70 1.46 -17.12
N ARG A 184 5.71 2.49 -16.26
CA ARG A 184 5.24 2.41 -14.87
C ARG A 184 3.79 2.83 -14.77
#